data_02c4f4195f8012241102375eaf1fa0cf
#
_entry.id   02c4f4195f8012241102375eaf1fa0cf
#
_cell.length_a   1.000
_cell.length_b   1.000
_cell.length_c   1.000
_cell.angle_alpha   90.00
_cell.angle_beta   90.00
_cell.angle_gamma   90.00
#
_symmetry.space_group_name_H-M   'P 1'
#
loop_
_entity.id
_entity.type
_entity.pdbx_description
1 polymer ?
#
loop_
_entity_poly.entity_id
_entity_poly.type
_entity_poly.pdbx_seq_one_letter_code
_entity_poly.pdbx_strand_id
1 'polypeptide(L)'
;MDCHRTRLPPLIHMDTPVHLDTNYLIAYAGEASTDVVTRVEEWILEDRKFCCSAMAWAEFLCGPVLPEEIAAMETLLHAVLPVTPGLAAEAARLFRDTGRRSRSLADCIIAATAMSEGVPLATLNHNDFLPFVPHGLIIL
;
A
#
# COMPACT_ATOMS: atom_id res chain seq x y z
N MET A 1 -27.14 29.44 -7.46
CA MET A 1 -25.70 29.71 -7.29
C MET A 1 -25.01 28.41 -6.95
N ASP A 2 -24.61 27.71 -8.00
CA ASP A 2 -23.91 26.45 -7.82
C ASP A 2 -22.45 26.73 -7.65
N CYS A 3 -22.00 26.75 -6.40
CA CYS A 3 -20.59 26.58 -6.12
C CYS A 3 -20.24 25.13 -6.44
N HIS A 4 -19.91 24.87 -7.68
CA HIS A 4 -19.09 23.73 -8.01
C HIS A 4 -17.73 23.97 -7.35
N ARG A 5 -17.65 23.74 -6.04
CA ARG A 5 -16.38 23.47 -5.41
C ARG A 5 -15.91 22.16 -6.02
N THR A 6 -15.13 22.26 -7.07
CA THR A 6 -14.19 21.22 -7.43
C THR A 6 -13.43 20.93 -6.14
N ARG A 7 -13.77 19.85 -5.46
CA ARG A 7 -12.93 19.34 -4.39
C ARG A 7 -11.60 19.05 -5.08
N LEU A 8 -10.64 19.96 -4.87
CA LEU A 8 -9.26 19.62 -5.12
C LEU A 8 -8.99 18.30 -4.41
N PRO A 9 -8.33 17.35 -5.06
CA PRO A 9 -7.91 16.14 -4.37
C PRO A 9 -7.20 16.58 -3.08
N PRO A 10 -7.41 15.86 -1.97
CA PRO A 10 -6.74 16.21 -0.73
C PRO A 10 -5.27 16.39 -1.05
N LEU A 11 -4.72 17.57 -0.70
CA LEU A 11 -3.29 17.81 -0.79
C LEU A 11 -2.64 16.65 -0.02
N ILE A 12 -1.99 15.75 -0.75
CA ILE A 12 -1.13 14.75 -0.15
C ILE A 12 0.04 15.57 0.39
N HIS A 13 -0.02 15.86 1.68
CA HIS A 13 1.05 16.58 2.33
C HIS A 13 2.34 15.78 2.20
N MET A 14 3.48 16.46 2.07
CA MET A 14 4.79 15.83 1.91
C MET A 14 5.15 14.90 3.08
N ASP A 15 4.48 15.04 4.22
CA ASP A 15 4.61 14.20 5.41
C ASP A 15 3.59 13.04 5.48
N THR A 16 2.72 12.89 4.48
CA THR A 16 1.76 11.78 4.44
C THR A 16 2.49 10.45 4.37
N PRO A 17 2.16 9.48 5.24
CA PRO A 17 2.75 8.15 5.16
C PRO A 17 2.49 7.49 3.81
N VAL A 18 3.36 6.58 3.42
CA VAL A 18 3.22 5.76 2.22
C VAL A 18 2.97 4.32 2.64
N HIS A 19 1.91 3.72 2.13
CA HIS A 19 1.61 2.32 2.33
C HIS A 19 2.26 1.51 1.22
N LEU A 20 3.12 0.56 1.57
CA LEU A 20 3.87 -0.23 0.59
C LEU A 20 3.15 -1.55 0.29
N ASP A 21 2.89 -1.81 -0.99
CA ASP A 21 2.46 -3.11 -1.46
C ASP A 21 3.62 -4.12 -1.41
N THR A 22 3.29 -5.40 -1.42
CA THR A 22 4.25 -6.51 -1.37
C THR A 22 5.38 -6.35 -2.39
N ASN A 23 5.06 -6.00 -3.62
CA ASN A 23 6.05 -5.85 -4.68
C ASN A 23 7.04 -4.71 -4.44
N TYR A 24 6.59 -3.65 -3.77
CA TYR A 24 7.48 -2.57 -3.35
C TYR A 24 8.45 -3.02 -2.25
N LEU A 25 7.96 -3.79 -1.29
CA LEU A 25 8.81 -4.38 -0.24
C LEU A 25 9.90 -5.26 -0.85
N ILE A 26 9.51 -6.15 -1.75
CA ILE A 26 10.43 -7.08 -2.42
C ILE A 26 11.46 -6.31 -3.26
N ALA A 27 10.99 -5.37 -4.08
CA ALA A 27 11.85 -4.62 -5.00
C ALA A 27 12.83 -3.71 -4.28
N TYR A 28 12.41 -3.09 -3.17
CA TYR A 28 13.29 -2.24 -2.38
C TYR A 28 14.28 -3.06 -1.56
N ALA A 29 13.83 -4.08 -0.86
CA ALA A 29 14.67 -4.90 0.01
C ALA A 29 15.78 -5.63 -0.77
N GLY A 30 15.44 -6.16 -1.94
CA GLY A 30 16.39 -6.85 -2.82
C GLY A 30 17.10 -5.96 -3.82
N GLU A 31 16.87 -4.66 -3.78
CA GLU A 31 17.41 -3.69 -4.75
C GLU A 31 17.16 -4.12 -6.21
N ALA A 32 16.01 -4.77 -6.45
CA ALA A 32 15.68 -5.37 -7.75
C ALA A 32 15.21 -4.35 -8.80
N SER A 33 14.85 -3.14 -8.37
CA SER A 33 14.39 -2.05 -9.25
C SER A 33 15.03 -0.74 -8.83
N THR A 34 15.81 -0.16 -9.73
CA THR A 34 16.43 1.15 -9.52
C THR A 34 15.37 2.23 -9.30
N ASP A 35 14.27 2.18 -10.04
CA ASP A 35 13.19 3.15 -9.94
C ASP A 35 12.52 3.11 -8.56
N VAL A 36 12.26 1.90 -8.04
CA VAL A 36 11.69 1.73 -6.70
C VAL A 36 12.64 2.24 -5.63
N VAL A 37 13.92 1.86 -5.71
CA VAL A 37 14.94 2.30 -4.74
C VAL A 37 15.05 3.82 -4.74
N THR A 38 15.15 4.44 -5.91
CA THR A 38 15.24 5.90 -6.04
C THR A 38 14.01 6.58 -5.44
N ARG A 39 12.82 6.07 -5.75
CA ARG A 39 11.58 6.66 -5.26
C ARG A 39 11.43 6.56 -3.75
N VAL A 40 11.76 5.41 -3.17
CA VAL A 40 11.75 5.23 -1.72
C VAL A 40 12.75 6.15 -1.05
N GLU A 41 13.95 6.28 -1.60
CA GLU A 41 14.98 7.19 -1.08
C GLU A 41 14.53 8.66 -1.13
N GLU A 42 13.85 9.08 -2.20
CA GLU A 42 13.24 10.41 -2.28
C GLU A 42 12.23 10.64 -1.17
N TRP A 43 11.36 9.65 -0.90
CA TRP A 43 10.39 9.74 0.19
C TRP A 43 11.05 9.77 1.57
N ILE A 44 12.16 9.06 1.76
CA ILE A 44 12.96 9.12 3.00
C ILE A 44 13.49 10.54 3.20
N LEU A 45 14.01 11.17 2.15
CA LEU A 45 14.49 12.56 2.20
C LEU A 45 13.37 13.57 2.53
N GLU A 46 12.13 13.24 2.20
CA GLU A 46 10.94 14.03 2.53
C GLU A 46 10.41 13.73 3.94
N ASP A 47 11.10 12.94 4.73
CA ASP A 47 10.68 12.48 6.06
C ASP A 47 9.33 11.73 6.07
N ARG A 48 8.98 11.09 4.97
CA ARG A 48 7.75 10.29 4.91
C ARG A 48 7.91 8.99 5.67
N LYS A 49 6.85 8.60 6.38
CA LYS A 49 6.79 7.32 7.09
C LYS A 49 6.28 6.24 6.15
N PHE A 50 6.72 5.01 6.40
CA PHE A 50 6.31 3.85 5.63
C PHE A 50 5.54 2.88 6.52
N CYS A 51 4.49 2.31 5.98
CA CYS A 51 3.75 1.24 6.61
C CYS A 51 3.34 0.21 5.57
N CYS A 52 2.94 -0.95 6.03
CA CYS A 52 2.34 -1.96 5.18
C CYS A 52 1.29 -2.77 5.94
N SER A 53 0.43 -3.45 5.20
CA SER A 53 -0.49 -4.43 5.76
C SER A 53 0.27 -5.66 6.25
N ALA A 54 -0.21 -6.28 7.34
CA ALA A 54 0.28 -7.59 7.77
C ALA A 54 0.14 -8.63 6.64
N MET A 55 -0.81 -8.47 5.73
CA MET A 55 -0.94 -9.31 4.54
C MET A 55 0.24 -9.15 3.60
N ALA A 56 0.61 -7.92 3.27
CA ALA A 56 1.78 -7.63 2.43
C ALA A 56 3.07 -8.11 3.11
N TRP A 57 3.18 -7.93 4.40
CA TRP A 57 4.31 -8.43 5.18
C TRP A 57 4.43 -9.95 5.14
N ALA A 58 3.31 -10.66 5.30
CA ALA A 58 3.28 -12.12 5.18
C ALA A 58 3.71 -12.60 3.80
N GLU A 59 3.22 -11.96 2.74
CA GLU A 59 3.62 -12.27 1.36
C GLU A 59 5.11 -12.01 1.13
N PHE A 60 5.63 -10.91 1.67
CA PHE A 60 7.06 -10.59 1.62
C PHE A 60 7.90 -11.69 2.28
N LEU A 61 7.50 -12.15 3.47
CA LEU A 61 8.20 -13.21 4.21
C LEU A 61 8.08 -14.60 3.56
N CYS A 62 7.06 -14.82 2.72
CA CYS A 62 6.89 -16.09 1.99
C CYS A 62 7.92 -16.30 0.90
N GLY A 63 8.53 -15.22 0.38
CA GLY A 63 9.51 -15.30 -0.68
C GLY A 63 10.91 -15.70 -0.19
N PRO A 64 11.86 -15.88 -1.14
CA PRO A 64 13.25 -16.16 -0.79
C PRO A 64 13.93 -14.88 -0.28
N VAL A 65 13.66 -14.52 0.97
CA VAL A 65 14.12 -13.28 1.59
C VAL A 65 15.28 -13.56 2.51
N LEU A 66 16.36 -12.76 2.37
CA LEU A 66 17.54 -12.86 3.23
C LEU A 66 17.26 -12.18 4.58
N PRO A 67 17.88 -12.66 5.68
CA PRO A 67 17.75 -12.01 6.99
C PRO A 67 18.08 -10.52 6.98
N GLU A 68 19.07 -10.10 6.19
CA GLU A 68 19.48 -8.70 6.04
C GLU A 68 18.39 -7.85 5.38
N GLU A 69 17.66 -8.44 4.43
CA GLU A 69 16.54 -7.78 3.75
C GLU A 69 15.34 -7.58 4.70
N ILE A 70 15.07 -8.58 5.52
CA ILE A 70 14.04 -8.49 6.56
C ILE A 70 14.40 -7.39 7.56
N ALA A 71 15.65 -7.38 8.05
CA ALA A 71 16.11 -6.38 8.99
C ALA A 71 16.04 -4.96 8.40
N ALA A 72 16.39 -4.80 7.12
CA ALA A 72 16.28 -3.52 6.42
C ALA A 72 14.83 -3.03 6.35
N MET A 73 13.89 -3.93 6.07
CA MET A 73 12.46 -3.57 6.02
C MET A 73 11.90 -3.26 7.40
N GLU A 74 12.28 -4.00 8.42
CA GLU A 74 11.89 -3.71 9.81
C GLU A 74 12.38 -2.34 10.26
N THR A 75 13.55 -1.91 9.79
CA THR A 75 14.09 -0.58 10.07
C THR A 75 13.34 0.53 9.31
N LEU A 76 13.00 0.27 8.04
CA LEU A 76 12.30 1.22 7.19
C LEU A 76 10.85 1.43 7.62
N LEU A 77 10.15 0.35 7.94
CA LEU A 77 8.73 0.39 8.25
C LEU A 77 8.48 0.99 9.64
N HIS A 78 7.65 2.02 9.67
CA HIS A 78 7.17 2.60 10.91
C HIS A 78 6.15 1.66 11.59
N ALA A 79 5.33 1.00 10.81
CA ALA A 79 4.32 0.06 11.30
C ALA A 79 3.97 -1.01 10.27
N VAL A 80 3.71 -2.21 10.77
CA VAL A 80 3.02 -3.29 10.06
C VAL A 80 1.63 -3.35 10.66
N LEU A 81 0.60 -3.05 9.86
CA LEU A 81 -0.75 -2.87 10.35
C LEU A 81 -1.51 -4.20 10.38
N PRO A 82 -2.15 -4.54 11.50
CA PRO A 82 -2.84 -5.82 11.65
C PRO A 82 -4.08 -5.90 10.77
N VAL A 83 -4.44 -7.12 10.36
CA VAL A 83 -5.73 -7.40 9.74
C VAL A 83 -6.74 -7.65 10.85
N THR A 84 -7.54 -6.63 11.13
CA THR A 84 -8.60 -6.70 12.14
C THR A 84 -9.87 -7.34 11.57
N PRO A 85 -10.82 -7.79 12.40
CA PRO A 85 -12.13 -8.23 11.91
C PRO A 85 -12.85 -7.17 11.06
N GLY A 86 -12.72 -5.90 11.42
CA GLY A 86 -13.29 -4.80 10.64
C GLY A 86 -12.67 -4.67 9.25
N LEU A 87 -11.34 -4.77 9.15
CA LEU A 87 -10.63 -4.75 7.87
C LEU A 87 -10.96 -6.00 7.04
N ALA A 88 -11.09 -7.17 7.67
CA ALA A 88 -11.51 -8.37 6.98
C ALA A 88 -12.90 -8.23 6.36
N ALA A 89 -13.85 -7.63 7.08
CA ALA A 89 -15.19 -7.37 6.57
C ALA A 89 -15.17 -6.38 5.39
N GLU A 90 -14.40 -5.33 5.49
CA GLU A 90 -14.22 -4.34 4.40
C GLU A 90 -13.57 -4.97 3.17
N ALA A 91 -12.53 -5.78 3.35
CA ALA A 91 -11.89 -6.51 2.27
C ALA A 91 -12.86 -7.46 1.57
N ALA A 92 -13.70 -8.15 2.33
CA ALA A 92 -14.75 -9.02 1.78
C ALA A 92 -15.77 -8.24 0.95
N ARG A 93 -16.15 -7.04 1.40
CA ARG A 93 -17.04 -6.14 0.64
C ARG A 93 -16.39 -5.73 -0.68
N LEU A 94 -15.14 -5.27 -0.65
CA LEU A 94 -14.38 -4.91 -1.85
C LEU A 94 -14.27 -6.10 -2.82
N PHE A 95 -14.01 -7.27 -2.29
CA PHE A 95 -13.90 -8.49 -3.09
C PHE A 95 -15.19 -8.79 -3.87
N ARG A 96 -16.34 -8.69 -3.20
CA ARG A 96 -17.65 -8.87 -3.84
C ARG A 96 -17.94 -7.79 -4.87
N ASP A 97 -17.66 -6.53 -4.53
CA ASP A 97 -17.98 -5.38 -5.37
C ASP A 97 -17.08 -5.25 -6.60
N THR A 98 -15.89 -5.84 -6.57
CA THR A 98 -14.93 -5.81 -7.68
C THR A 98 -14.91 -7.08 -8.52
N GLY A 99 -15.85 -8.01 -8.32
CA GLY A 99 -16.10 -9.14 -9.20
C GLY A 99 -15.42 -10.44 -8.82
N ARG A 100 -14.92 -10.60 -7.60
CA ARG A 100 -14.44 -11.88 -7.03
C ARG A 100 -13.33 -12.55 -7.84
N ARG A 101 -12.33 -11.81 -8.27
CA ARG A 101 -11.21 -12.35 -9.02
C ARG A 101 -10.24 -13.13 -8.12
N SER A 102 -9.67 -14.24 -8.62
CA SER A 102 -8.91 -15.23 -7.85
C SER A 102 -7.67 -14.73 -7.09
N ARG A 103 -7.09 -13.60 -7.46
CA ARG A 103 -5.96 -12.96 -6.75
C ARG A 103 -6.37 -11.81 -5.86
N SER A 104 -7.62 -11.45 -5.87
CA SER A 104 -8.08 -10.16 -5.38
C SER A 104 -8.28 -10.10 -3.86
N LEU A 105 -8.38 -11.23 -3.14
CA LEU A 105 -8.65 -11.17 -1.71
C LEU A 105 -7.47 -10.57 -0.93
N ALA A 106 -6.24 -11.00 -1.21
CA ALA A 106 -5.05 -10.40 -0.60
C ALA A 106 -4.93 -8.92 -0.97
N ASP A 107 -5.16 -8.57 -2.23
CA ASP A 107 -5.17 -7.19 -2.70
C ASP A 107 -6.28 -6.37 -2.05
N CYS A 108 -7.45 -6.97 -1.84
CA CYS A 108 -8.54 -6.32 -1.10
C CYS A 108 -8.15 -6.00 0.34
N ILE A 109 -7.44 -6.89 1.01
CA ILE A 109 -6.95 -6.68 2.37
C ILE A 109 -5.92 -5.54 2.40
N ILE A 110 -4.98 -5.54 1.46
CA ILE A 110 -3.96 -4.47 1.34
C ILE A 110 -4.64 -3.13 1.04
N ALA A 111 -5.55 -3.10 0.08
CA ALA A 111 -6.29 -1.89 -0.28
C ALA A 111 -7.15 -1.38 0.90
N ALA A 112 -7.89 -2.26 1.55
CA ALA A 112 -8.73 -1.90 2.70
C ALA A 112 -7.88 -1.31 3.84
N THR A 113 -6.69 -1.84 4.08
CA THR A 113 -5.78 -1.34 5.10
C THR A 113 -5.31 0.08 4.78
N ALA A 114 -4.85 0.32 3.55
CA ALA A 114 -4.43 1.65 3.11
C ALA A 114 -5.60 2.66 3.17
N MET A 115 -6.78 2.26 2.71
CA MET A 115 -7.97 3.10 2.72
C MET A 115 -8.42 3.46 4.15
N SER A 116 -8.34 2.53 5.09
CA SER A 116 -8.73 2.77 6.49
C SER A 116 -7.84 3.81 7.17
N GLU A 117 -6.58 3.90 6.77
CA GLU A 117 -5.61 4.87 7.27
C GLU A 117 -5.65 6.19 6.48
N GLY A 118 -6.37 6.25 5.37
CA GLY A 118 -6.36 7.41 4.48
C GLY A 118 -5.00 7.66 3.84
N VAL A 119 -4.22 6.62 3.61
CA VAL A 119 -2.82 6.67 3.17
C VAL A 119 -2.72 6.13 1.75
N PRO A 120 -1.96 6.80 0.86
CA PRO A 120 -1.77 6.31 -0.50
C PRO A 120 -0.95 5.03 -0.53
N LEU A 121 -1.28 4.18 -1.50
CA LEU A 121 -0.60 2.91 -1.76
C LEU A 121 0.43 3.07 -2.85
N ALA A 122 1.66 2.67 -2.59
CA ALA A 122 2.70 2.49 -3.59
C ALA A 122 2.70 1.04 -4.07
N THR A 123 2.47 0.82 -5.34
CA THR A 123 2.40 -0.51 -5.95
C THR A 123 3.03 -0.51 -7.34
N LEU A 124 3.60 -1.64 -7.73
CA LEU A 124 4.02 -1.90 -9.10
C LEU A 124 2.91 -2.52 -9.95
N ASN A 125 1.85 -3.01 -9.31
CA ASN A 125 0.70 -3.66 -9.97
C ASN A 125 -0.50 -2.71 -10.03
N HIS A 126 -0.35 -1.59 -10.70
CA HIS A 126 -1.42 -0.58 -10.80
C HIS A 126 -2.74 -1.18 -11.29
N ASN A 127 -2.71 -2.02 -12.30
CA ASN A 127 -3.92 -2.62 -12.87
C ASN A 127 -4.70 -3.46 -11.86
N ASP A 128 -4.03 -4.13 -10.94
CA ASP A 128 -4.68 -4.97 -9.93
C ASP A 128 -5.40 -4.12 -8.88
N PHE A 129 -4.96 -2.88 -8.66
CA PHE A 129 -5.52 -1.97 -7.66
C PHE A 129 -6.46 -0.90 -8.24
N LEU A 130 -6.47 -0.69 -9.56
CA LEU A 130 -7.39 0.26 -10.21
C LEU A 130 -8.86 0.04 -9.84
N PRO A 131 -9.37 -1.20 -9.70
CA PRO A 131 -10.75 -1.42 -9.32
C PRO A 131 -11.15 -0.84 -7.96
N PHE A 132 -10.18 -0.57 -7.08
CA PHE A 132 -10.44 -0.03 -5.75
C PHE A 132 -10.45 1.51 -5.72
N VAL A 133 -9.98 2.16 -6.78
CA VAL A 133 -9.95 3.64 -6.83
C VAL A 133 -11.34 4.26 -6.69
N PRO A 134 -12.39 3.75 -7.35
CA PRO A 134 -13.76 4.26 -7.13
C PRO A 134 -14.25 4.08 -5.69
N HIS A 135 -13.66 3.17 -4.93
CA HIS A 135 -14.00 2.93 -3.52
C HIS A 135 -13.18 3.79 -2.54
N GLY A 136 -12.25 4.58 -3.03
CA GLY A 136 -11.49 5.52 -2.24
C GLY A 136 -9.98 5.26 -2.11
N LEU A 137 -9.44 4.22 -2.76
CA LEU A 137 -8.00 3.96 -2.77
C LEU A 137 -7.27 5.06 -3.56
N ILE A 138 -6.18 5.56 -2.99
CA ILE A 138 -5.25 6.47 -3.65
C ILE A 138 -4.01 5.66 -4.03
N ILE A 139 -3.65 5.67 -5.31
CA ILE A 139 -2.46 5.01 -5.83
C ILE A 139 -1.40 6.06 -6.15
N LEU A 140 -0.18 5.82 -5.68
CA LEU A 140 0.98 6.64 -6.02
C LEU A 140 1.62 6.22 -7.34
#